data_51d8d1ce2ed27ceb31e8ff6a250a96ac
#
_entry.id   51d8d1ce2ed27ceb31e8ff6a250a96ac
#
_cell.length_a   1.000
_cell.length_b   1.000
_cell.length_c   1.000
_cell.angle_alpha   90.00
_cell.angle_beta   90.00
_cell.angle_gamma   90.00
#
_symmetry.space_group_name_H-M   'P 1'
#
loop_
_entity.id
_entity.type
_entity.pdbx_description
1 polymer ?
#
loop_
_entity_poly.entity_id
_entity_poly.type
_entity_poly.pdbx_seq_one_letter_code
_entity_poly.pdbx_strand_id
1 'polypeptide(L)'
;MMKQINADVKPHFGEIWMCQLKGDGSIQNGYRPVFVLSNDKNNAFSTTLNVIPLTSKMNKRRLPIHVELWDYKRYGLRTPSTLMTEQTTTIKVDSLDYRIGVIGDNQTLARIKVALSIQFAVFAYV
;
A
#
# COMPACT_ATOMS: atom_id res chain seq x y z
N MET A 1 -9.38 19.93 1.81
CA MET A 1 -9.53 19.00 2.95
C MET A 1 -8.32 19.12 3.85
N MET A 2 -8.55 19.20 5.12
CA MET A 2 -7.46 19.29 6.09
C MET A 2 -6.83 17.91 6.29
N LYS A 3 -5.50 17.88 6.35
CA LYS A 3 -4.78 16.65 6.66
C LYS A 3 -5.09 16.22 8.09
N GLN A 4 -5.25 14.91 8.27
CA GLN A 4 -5.51 14.32 9.58
C GLN A 4 -4.21 14.00 10.33
N ILE A 5 -3.09 13.93 9.61
CA ILE A 5 -1.81 13.61 10.21
C ILE A 5 -1.23 14.83 10.89
N ASN A 6 -0.77 14.64 12.11
CA ASN A 6 0.05 15.59 12.83
C ASN A 6 1.35 14.92 13.26
N ALA A 7 2.23 15.67 13.92
CA ALA A 7 3.56 15.17 14.29
C ALA A 7 3.53 13.94 15.19
N ASP A 8 2.43 13.72 15.93
CA ASP A 8 2.32 12.61 16.88
C ASP A 8 1.74 11.35 16.27
N VAL A 9 1.15 11.46 15.07
CA VAL A 9 0.53 10.33 14.40
C VAL A 9 1.48 9.79 13.35
N LYS A 10 1.91 8.55 13.54
CA LYS A 10 2.82 7.88 12.61
C LYS A 10 2.11 6.71 11.97
N PRO A 11 2.28 6.50 10.65
CA PRO A 11 1.77 5.31 10.01
C PRO A 11 2.55 4.08 10.45
N HIS A 12 1.87 2.94 10.47
CA HIS A 12 2.46 1.65 10.84
C HIS A 12 2.39 0.68 9.68
N PHE A 13 3.34 -0.24 9.65
CA PHE A 13 3.35 -1.30 8.65
C PHE A 13 1.99 -2.00 8.61
N GLY A 14 1.50 -2.25 7.40
CA GLY A 14 0.24 -2.97 7.20
C GLY A 14 -0.99 -2.08 7.15
N GLU A 15 -0.87 -0.83 7.55
CA GLU A 15 -2.00 0.10 7.49
C GLU A 15 -2.29 0.52 6.05
N ILE A 16 -3.56 0.81 5.81
CA ILE A 16 -4.02 1.39 4.53
C ILE A 16 -4.42 2.83 4.81
N TRP A 17 -3.87 3.73 4.01
CA TRP A 17 -4.12 5.17 4.12
C TRP A 17 -4.54 5.74 2.78
N MET A 18 -5.42 6.75 2.81
CA MET A 18 -5.64 7.58 1.61
C MET A 18 -4.41 8.44 1.39
N CYS A 19 -4.02 8.55 0.13
CA CYS A 19 -2.76 9.20 -0.23
C CYS A 19 -2.89 9.91 -1.56
N GLN A 20 -2.29 11.10 -1.66
CA GLN A 20 -2.15 11.80 -2.93
C GLN A 20 -0.86 11.34 -3.61
N LEU A 21 -0.99 10.55 -4.66
CA LEU A 21 0.14 10.07 -5.44
C LEU A 21 0.43 11.04 -6.59
N LYS A 22 1.70 11.19 -6.91
CA LYS A 22 2.18 12.03 -8.02
C LYS A 22 2.92 11.16 -9.00
N GLY A 23 2.18 10.53 -9.90
CA GLY A 23 2.74 9.70 -10.96
C GLY A 23 2.55 10.33 -12.31
N ASP A 24 3.06 9.65 -13.34
CA ASP A 24 2.96 10.07 -14.72
C ASP A 24 2.94 8.82 -15.61
N GLY A 25 2.08 8.85 -16.63
CA GLY A 25 1.93 7.71 -17.53
C GLY A 25 1.50 6.45 -16.80
N SER A 26 2.31 5.41 -16.87
CA SER A 26 2.04 4.13 -16.22
C SER A 26 2.31 4.12 -14.72
N ILE A 27 2.88 5.20 -14.18
CA ILE A 27 3.13 5.33 -12.74
C ILE A 27 1.87 5.84 -12.08
N GLN A 28 1.48 5.19 -10.97
CA GLN A 28 0.22 5.51 -10.29
C GLN A 28 0.16 6.97 -9.86
N ASN A 29 -0.97 7.58 -10.13
CA ASN A 29 -1.23 8.99 -9.86
C ASN A 29 -2.61 9.14 -9.24
N GLY A 30 -2.83 10.28 -8.58
CA GLY A 30 -4.13 10.63 -8.05
C GLY A 30 -4.31 10.25 -6.59
N TYR A 31 -5.52 10.48 -6.11
CA TYR A 31 -5.90 10.27 -4.72
C TYR A 31 -6.46 8.86 -4.58
N ARG A 32 -5.73 8.01 -3.88
CA ARG A 32 -6.11 6.59 -3.77
C ARG A 32 -5.53 5.93 -2.52
N PRO A 33 -6.06 4.77 -2.13
CA PRO A 33 -5.50 4.03 -1.01
C PRO A 33 -4.11 3.49 -1.31
N VAL A 34 -3.28 3.46 -0.27
CA VAL A 34 -1.95 2.84 -0.33
C VAL A 34 -1.75 1.96 0.91
N PHE A 35 -1.03 0.87 0.73
CA PHE A 35 -0.63 -0.04 1.80
C PHE A 35 0.76 0.36 2.28
N VAL A 36 0.93 0.57 3.59
CA VAL A 36 2.23 0.95 4.18
C VAL A 36 3.11 -0.29 4.27
N LEU A 37 4.18 -0.30 3.48
CA LEU A 37 5.08 -1.44 3.35
C LEU A 37 6.31 -1.33 4.24
N SER A 38 6.81 -0.12 4.48
CA SER A 38 8.00 0.08 5.29
C SER A 38 7.73 -0.23 6.76
N ASN A 39 8.80 -0.65 7.46
CA ASN A 39 8.69 -1.07 8.85
C ASN A 39 8.46 0.12 9.79
N ASP A 40 7.96 -0.21 10.98
CA ASP A 40 7.57 0.80 11.96
C ASP A 40 8.73 1.68 12.43
N LYS A 41 9.93 1.15 12.47
CA LYS A 41 11.10 1.94 12.86
C LYS A 41 11.40 3.01 11.82
N ASN A 42 11.37 2.65 10.54
CA ASN A 42 11.51 3.63 9.46
C ASN A 42 10.40 4.69 9.57
N ASN A 43 9.16 4.23 9.74
CA ASN A 43 8.00 5.12 9.74
C ASN A 43 8.00 6.09 10.92
N ALA A 44 8.63 5.71 12.03
CA ALA A 44 8.72 6.56 13.22
C ALA A 44 9.73 7.68 13.06
N PHE A 45 10.79 7.46 12.30
CA PHE A 45 11.92 8.39 12.25
C PHE A 45 12.17 9.04 10.90
N SER A 46 11.64 8.50 9.82
CA SER A 46 11.82 9.03 8.48
C SER A 46 10.70 9.98 8.09
N THR A 47 11.01 10.95 7.23
CA THR A 47 9.99 11.80 6.59
C THR A 47 9.41 11.14 5.35
N THR A 48 9.93 9.98 4.96
CA THR A 48 9.45 9.20 3.83
C THR A 48 9.12 7.79 4.26
N LEU A 49 8.26 7.15 3.49
CA LEU A 49 7.96 5.73 3.67
C LEU A 49 7.68 5.06 2.34
N ASN A 50 7.69 3.74 2.34
CA ASN A 50 7.40 2.96 1.15
C ASN A 50 5.97 2.45 1.20
N VAL A 51 5.28 2.53 0.08
CA VAL A 51 3.88 2.12 -0.01
C VAL A 51 3.63 1.31 -1.28
N ILE A 52 2.57 0.52 -1.24
CA ILE A 52 2.04 -0.18 -2.41
C ILE A 52 0.68 0.44 -2.73
N PRO A 53 0.53 1.07 -3.90
CA PRO A 53 -0.78 1.61 -4.30
C PRO A 53 -1.81 0.51 -4.53
N LEU A 54 -3.08 0.84 -4.23
CA LEU A 54 -4.21 -0.01 -4.53
C LEU A 54 -5.01 0.61 -5.68
N THR A 55 -5.64 -0.25 -6.48
CA THR A 55 -6.58 0.18 -7.52
C THR A 55 -7.91 -0.52 -7.34
N SER A 56 -9.00 0.18 -7.62
CA SER A 56 -10.33 -0.41 -7.63
C SER A 56 -10.63 -1.14 -8.95
N LYS A 57 -9.76 -0.98 -9.94
CA LYS A 57 -9.90 -1.71 -11.20
C LYS A 57 -9.47 -3.15 -10.98
N MET A 58 -10.43 -4.06 -11.02
CA MET A 58 -10.15 -5.49 -10.92
C MET A 58 -9.88 -6.01 -12.32
N ASN A 59 -8.63 -6.40 -12.56
CA ASN A 59 -8.25 -6.94 -13.86
C ASN A 59 -8.81 -8.33 -14.07
N LYS A 60 -9.32 -8.60 -15.27
CA LYS A 60 -9.71 -9.95 -15.67
C LYS A 60 -8.51 -10.90 -15.66
N ARG A 61 -7.33 -10.34 -15.81
CA ARG A 61 -6.08 -11.08 -15.88
C ARG A 61 -5.42 -11.05 -14.52
N ARG A 62 -5.28 -12.21 -13.92
CA ARG A 62 -4.56 -12.34 -12.66
C ARG A 62 -3.06 -12.30 -12.92
N LEU A 63 -2.39 -11.39 -12.22
CA LEU A 63 -0.93 -11.30 -12.27
C LEU A 63 -0.36 -11.75 -10.93
N PRO A 64 0.72 -12.54 -10.94
CA PRO A 64 1.30 -13.05 -9.69
C PRO A 64 1.87 -11.95 -8.79
N ILE A 65 2.12 -10.76 -9.35
CA ILE A 65 2.61 -9.59 -8.61
C ILE A 65 1.48 -8.76 -8.02
N HIS A 66 0.22 -9.11 -8.27
CA HIS A 66 -0.96 -8.42 -7.72
C HIS A 66 -1.58 -9.24 -6.60
N VAL A 67 -2.13 -8.53 -5.61
CA VAL A 67 -2.88 -9.15 -4.53
C VAL A 67 -4.28 -8.57 -4.52
N GLU A 68 -5.28 -9.40 -4.86
CA GLU A 68 -6.67 -8.99 -4.88
C GLU A 68 -7.26 -9.10 -3.48
N LEU A 69 -7.94 -8.03 -3.05
CA LEU A 69 -8.60 -7.94 -1.75
C LEU A 69 -10.10 -7.97 -1.96
N TRP A 70 -10.66 -9.17 -2.07
CA TRP A 70 -12.10 -9.36 -2.25
C TRP A 70 -12.87 -9.10 -0.95
N ASP A 71 -12.26 -9.38 0.20
CA ASP A 71 -12.84 -9.11 1.51
C ASP A 71 -12.53 -7.67 1.94
N TYR A 72 -12.88 -6.75 1.08
CA TYR A 72 -12.47 -5.35 1.18
C TYR A 72 -12.98 -4.65 2.43
N LYS A 73 -14.19 -5.00 2.91
CA LYS A 73 -14.78 -4.37 4.08
C LYS A 73 -13.96 -4.63 5.34
N ARG A 74 -13.34 -5.79 5.40
CA ARG A 74 -12.45 -6.16 6.50
C ARG A 74 -11.32 -5.15 6.69
N TYR A 75 -10.89 -4.53 5.61
CA TYR A 75 -9.75 -3.61 5.60
C TYR A 75 -10.18 -2.14 5.51
N GLY A 76 -11.47 -1.86 5.68
CA GLY A 76 -11.98 -0.50 5.64
C GLY A 76 -12.16 0.09 4.24
N LEU A 77 -11.97 -0.70 3.21
CA LEU A 77 -12.13 -0.26 1.83
C LEU A 77 -13.60 -0.24 1.42
N ARG A 78 -13.94 0.56 0.42
CA ARG A 78 -15.32 0.71 -0.07
C ARG A 78 -15.65 -0.26 -1.19
N THR A 79 -14.65 -0.85 -1.82
CA THR A 79 -14.82 -1.70 -3.00
C THR A 79 -13.67 -2.69 -3.06
N PRO A 80 -13.85 -3.84 -3.73
CA PRO A 80 -12.72 -4.73 -3.97
C PRO A 80 -11.57 -3.98 -4.62
N SER A 81 -10.37 -4.27 -4.19
CA SER A 81 -9.18 -3.54 -4.61
C SER A 81 -8.02 -4.49 -4.83
N THR A 82 -7.06 -4.06 -5.63
CA THR A 82 -5.85 -4.82 -5.93
C THR A 82 -4.62 -4.06 -5.48
N LEU A 83 -3.77 -4.71 -4.68
CA LEU A 83 -2.42 -4.19 -4.42
C LEU A 83 -1.54 -4.45 -5.64
N MET A 84 -0.89 -3.40 -6.11
CA MET A 84 -0.03 -3.48 -7.29
C MET A 84 1.43 -3.38 -6.87
N THR A 85 2.09 -4.53 -6.63
CA THR A 85 3.47 -4.51 -6.12
C THR A 85 4.45 -3.89 -7.12
N GLU A 86 4.15 -3.91 -8.41
CA GLU A 86 4.99 -3.24 -9.41
C GLU A 86 4.94 -1.73 -9.29
N GLN A 87 3.97 -1.19 -8.56
CA GLN A 87 3.84 0.25 -8.33
C GLN A 87 4.39 0.69 -6.98
N THR A 88 5.09 -0.19 -6.28
CA THR A 88 5.72 0.14 -5.00
C THR A 88 6.57 1.39 -5.16
N THR A 89 6.38 2.36 -4.28
CA THR A 89 7.03 3.65 -4.41
C THR A 89 7.32 4.26 -3.04
N THR A 90 8.17 5.27 -3.05
CA THR A 90 8.49 6.07 -1.87
C THR A 90 7.64 7.33 -1.91
N ILE A 91 7.03 7.67 -0.79
CA ILE A 91 6.26 8.90 -0.64
C ILE A 91 6.75 9.68 0.57
N LYS A 92 6.46 10.98 0.58
CA LYS A 92 6.61 11.76 1.80
C LYS A 92 5.43 11.48 2.72
N VAL A 93 5.67 11.42 4.02
CA VAL A 93 4.61 11.19 5.00
C VAL A 93 3.48 12.23 4.86
N ASP A 94 3.82 13.44 4.43
CA ASP A 94 2.85 14.52 4.19
C ASP A 94 1.84 14.20 3.08
N SER A 95 2.13 13.22 2.23
CA SER A 95 1.23 12.80 1.17
C SER A 95 0.05 11.99 1.69
N LEU A 96 0.16 11.45 2.91
CA LEU A 96 -0.92 10.68 3.54
C LEU A 96 -1.99 11.63 4.05
N ASP A 97 -3.24 11.21 3.93
CA ASP A 97 -4.39 12.00 4.38
C ASP A 97 -4.97 11.40 5.66
N TYR A 98 -5.62 10.24 5.57
CA TYR A 98 -6.19 9.59 6.75
C TYR A 98 -6.08 8.06 6.63
N ARG A 99 -6.10 7.40 7.78
CA ARG A 99 -6.04 5.95 7.86
C ARG A 99 -7.41 5.36 7.53
N ILE A 100 -7.42 4.36 6.65
CA ILE A 100 -8.62 3.62 6.27
C ILE A 100 -8.78 2.37 7.13
N GLY A 101 -7.72 1.59 7.27
CA GLY A 101 -7.76 0.33 7.97
C GLY A 101 -6.38 -0.30 8.05
N VAL A 102 -6.36 -1.61 8.28
CA VAL A 102 -5.10 -2.36 8.43
C VAL A 102 -5.25 -3.77 7.89
N ILE A 103 -4.22 -4.25 7.21
CA ILE A 103 -4.09 -5.66 6.85
C ILE A 103 -3.20 -6.30 7.91
N GLY A 104 -3.80 -7.09 8.81
CA GLY A 104 -3.08 -7.72 9.89
C GLY A 104 -3.16 -9.24 9.89
N ASP A 105 -3.97 -9.82 9.02
CA ASP A 105 -4.12 -11.27 8.96
C ASP A 105 -2.94 -11.91 8.23
N ASN A 106 -2.44 -12.98 8.81
CA ASN A 106 -1.26 -13.67 8.29
C ASN A 106 -1.45 -14.20 6.88
N GLN A 107 -2.65 -14.62 6.54
CA GLN A 107 -2.94 -15.18 5.21
C GLN A 107 -2.75 -14.12 4.11
N THR A 108 -3.29 -12.93 4.29
CA THR A 108 -3.15 -11.86 3.30
C THR A 108 -1.72 -11.33 3.28
N LEU A 109 -1.09 -11.17 4.45
CA LEU A 109 0.31 -10.74 4.50
C LEU A 109 1.22 -11.73 3.79
N ALA A 110 0.96 -13.05 3.90
CA ALA A 110 1.72 -14.07 3.18
C ALA A 110 1.56 -13.91 1.67
N ARG A 111 0.36 -13.60 1.19
CA ARG A 111 0.11 -13.36 -0.24
C ARG A 111 0.88 -12.14 -0.73
N ILE A 112 0.91 -11.08 0.07
CA ILE A 112 1.67 -9.87 -0.26
C ILE A 112 3.16 -10.18 -0.34
N LYS A 113 3.67 -10.96 0.62
CA LYS A 113 5.08 -11.38 0.62
C LYS A 113 5.44 -12.16 -0.65
N VAL A 114 4.59 -13.09 -1.07
CA VAL A 114 4.82 -13.86 -2.31
C VAL A 114 4.84 -12.93 -3.51
N ALA A 115 3.88 -12.02 -3.62
CA ALA A 115 3.83 -11.09 -4.75
C ALA A 115 5.08 -10.20 -4.80
N LEU A 116 5.52 -9.68 -3.65
CA LEU A 116 6.74 -8.88 -3.56
C LEU A 116 7.99 -9.68 -3.95
N SER A 117 8.07 -10.95 -3.53
CA SER A 117 9.21 -11.79 -3.86
C SER A 117 9.30 -12.07 -5.36
N ILE A 118 8.17 -12.10 -6.04
CA ILE A 118 8.14 -12.24 -7.49
C ILE A 118 8.55 -10.92 -8.16
N GLN A 119 7.95 -9.83 -7.73
CA GLN A 119 8.21 -8.51 -8.34
C GLN A 119 9.67 -8.09 -8.17
N PHE A 120 10.22 -8.27 -6.99
CA PHE A 120 11.57 -7.77 -6.69
C PHE A 120 12.66 -8.84 -6.81
N ALA A 121 12.29 -10.04 -7.11
CA ALA A 121 13.21 -11.16 -7.41
C ALA A 121 14.36 -11.41 -6.42
N VAL A 122 14.74 -10.42 -5.61
CA VAL A 122 15.85 -10.52 -4.66
C VAL A 122 15.67 -11.69 -3.68
N PHE A 123 14.43 -12.02 -3.37
CA PHE A 123 14.11 -13.11 -2.46
C PHE A 123 14.29 -14.48 -3.10
N ALA A 124 14.44 -14.54 -4.42
CA ALA A 124 14.63 -15.81 -5.14
C ALA A 124 16.03 -16.40 -4.96
N TYR A 125 16.95 -15.61 -4.42
CA TYR A 125 18.35 -16.01 -4.24
C TYR A 125 18.71 -16.33 -2.79
N VAL A 126 17.72 -16.39 -1.96
CA VAL A 126 17.92 -16.67 -0.53
C VAL A 126 17.95 -18.18 -0.29
#